data_05f7fc88e1504dabcfaa35b7f85bcc13
#
_entry.id   05f7fc88e1504dabcfaa35b7f85bcc13
#
_cell.length_a   1.000
_cell.length_b   1.000
_cell.length_c   1.000
_cell.angle_alpha   90.00
_cell.angle_beta   90.00
_cell.angle_gamma   90.00
#
_symmetry.space_group_name_H-M   'P 1'
#
loop_
_entity.id
_entity.type
_entity.pdbx_description
1 polymer ?
#
loop_
_entity_poly.entity_id
_entity_poly.type
_entity_poly.pdbx_seq_one_letter_code
_entity_poly.pdbx_strand_id
1 'polypeptide(L)'
;SVLLVFLFFIPVTVISQINYGTTGLMNMPTADMQRDKTFMAGGNWLNHHATVPRWWYDTWNYYINITVFPWLEAGYLCIGHKAAPVDYGNRSGFWIPSTYGKFVNQDRSFHLRFRIWKEGWWKSWTPQIVIGANDGIGDSANGGSLSNQSEQGYGNGFLNRYYLAITKHIYFDNIGTLGAHLSWIYSNRFDNKLNDPAMGANFRFHLKDSDSWVHKAINGVNLMAEVVPGYTDVKEDLTFDPDGAKYQVNLGMEYSFWKDYINAIVELNRCKYFSGGLVFKIHLK
;
A
#
# COMPACT_ATOMS: atom_id res chain seq x y z
N SER A 1 -15.35 -30.34 33.45
CA SER A 1 -15.81 -29.94 32.11
C SER A 1 -14.85 -28.92 31.55
N VAL A 2 -13.95 -29.35 30.66
CA VAL A 2 -13.03 -28.47 29.94
C VAL A 2 -13.80 -27.90 28.78
N LEU A 3 -14.15 -26.62 28.85
CA LEU A 3 -14.77 -25.88 27.77
C LEU A 3 -13.68 -25.59 26.73
N LEU A 4 -13.58 -26.44 25.71
CA LEU A 4 -12.75 -26.22 24.53
C LEU A 4 -13.39 -25.08 23.72
N VAL A 5 -12.92 -23.86 23.96
CA VAL A 5 -13.25 -22.71 23.09
C VAL A 5 -12.46 -22.92 21.79
N PHE A 6 -13.12 -23.47 20.79
CA PHE A 6 -12.66 -23.42 19.42
C PHE A 6 -12.73 -21.95 18.97
N LEU A 7 -11.65 -21.22 19.10
CA LEU A 7 -11.42 -19.98 18.38
C LEU A 7 -11.36 -20.33 16.89
N PHE A 8 -12.49 -20.21 16.22
CA PHE A 8 -12.51 -20.16 14.77
C PHE A 8 -11.67 -18.96 14.35
N PHE A 9 -10.43 -19.21 13.94
CA PHE A 9 -9.64 -18.24 13.20
C PHE A 9 -10.34 -18.00 11.86
N ILE A 10 -11.23 -17.01 11.82
CA ILE A 10 -11.69 -16.47 10.55
C ILE A 10 -10.44 -15.84 9.93
N PRO A 11 -9.98 -16.33 8.79
CA PRO A 11 -8.81 -15.75 8.15
C PRO A 11 -9.16 -14.30 7.78
N VAL A 12 -8.56 -13.34 8.47
CA VAL A 12 -8.62 -11.94 8.06
C VAL A 12 -7.86 -11.89 6.74
N THR A 13 -8.58 -11.75 5.65
CA THR A 13 -7.95 -11.54 4.35
C THR A 13 -7.41 -10.13 4.32
N VAL A 14 -6.13 -10.04 4.12
CA VAL A 14 -5.37 -8.81 4.22
C VAL A 14 -5.21 -8.22 2.82
N ILE A 15 -5.36 -6.92 2.72
CA ILE A 15 -5.37 -6.12 1.50
C ILE A 15 -3.94 -5.81 1.06
N SER A 16 -3.71 -5.70 -0.24
CA SER A 16 -2.46 -5.18 -0.79
C SER A 16 -2.59 -3.69 -1.11
N GLN A 17 -1.61 -2.91 -0.70
CA GLN A 17 -1.54 -1.50 -1.07
C GLN A 17 -1.28 -1.34 -2.57
N ILE A 18 -2.08 -0.50 -3.23
CA ILE A 18 -1.96 -0.25 -4.67
C ILE A 18 -0.59 0.33 -5.00
N ASN A 19 -0.16 1.36 -4.30
CA ASN A 19 1.10 2.03 -4.62
C ASN A 19 2.34 1.26 -4.18
N TYR A 20 2.25 0.46 -3.12
CA TYR A 20 3.43 -0.10 -2.45
C TYR A 20 3.57 -1.61 -2.59
N GLY A 21 2.53 -2.32 -3.03
CA GLY A 21 2.58 -3.78 -3.16
C GLY A 21 2.80 -4.55 -1.86
N THR A 22 2.67 -3.90 -0.71
CA THR A 22 2.73 -4.50 0.63
C THR A 22 1.35 -4.58 1.24
N THR A 23 1.23 -5.27 2.38
CA THR A 23 -0.03 -5.32 3.10
C THR A 23 -0.40 -3.96 3.69
N GLY A 24 -1.64 -3.52 3.50
CA GLY A 24 -2.16 -2.24 3.98
C GLY A 24 -3.53 -1.93 3.39
N LEU A 25 -3.99 -0.68 3.49
CA LEU A 25 -5.12 -0.17 2.72
C LEU A 25 -4.65 0.19 1.29
N MET A 26 -5.13 1.26 0.71
CA MET A 26 -4.73 1.68 -0.64
C MET A 26 -3.31 2.28 -0.66
N ASN A 27 -3.09 3.31 0.14
CA ASN A 27 -1.80 4.01 0.28
C ASN A 27 -1.29 3.97 1.73
N MET A 28 -2.18 3.79 2.69
CA MET A 28 -1.87 3.77 4.11
C MET A 28 -1.32 2.40 4.54
N PRO A 29 -0.17 2.35 5.22
CA PRO A 29 0.28 1.13 5.87
C PRO A 29 -0.63 0.78 7.06
N THR A 30 -0.96 -0.49 7.20
CA THR A 30 -1.70 -1.02 8.37
C THR A 30 -0.84 -2.01 9.14
N ALA A 31 -1.29 -2.42 10.32
CA ALA A 31 -0.60 -3.47 11.05
C ALA A 31 -1.02 -4.88 10.62
N ASP A 32 -1.92 -5.00 9.65
CA ASP A 32 -2.31 -6.30 9.11
C ASP A 32 -1.13 -6.99 8.42
N MET A 33 -1.07 -8.29 8.58
CA MET A 33 -0.07 -9.14 7.95
C MET A 33 -0.78 -10.28 7.24
N GLN A 34 -0.31 -10.64 6.06
CA GLN A 34 -0.76 -11.86 5.41
C GLN A 34 -0.52 -13.07 6.31
N ARG A 35 -1.26 -14.13 6.06
CA ARG A 35 -0.97 -15.43 6.67
C ARG A 35 0.49 -15.79 6.36
N ASP A 36 1.16 -16.46 7.31
CA ASP A 36 2.51 -16.97 7.09
C ASP A 36 2.59 -17.85 5.83
N LYS A 37 3.75 -17.88 5.22
CA LYS A 37 4.00 -18.59 3.96
C LYS A 37 3.05 -18.19 2.83
N THR A 38 2.56 -16.93 2.83
CA THR A 38 1.79 -16.39 1.72
C THR A 38 2.71 -15.67 0.75
N PHE A 39 2.69 -16.12 -0.48
CA PHE A 39 3.28 -15.42 -1.61
C PHE A 39 2.19 -14.59 -2.29
N MET A 40 2.49 -13.35 -2.57
CA MET A 40 1.61 -12.41 -3.25
C MET A 40 2.36 -11.79 -4.43
N ALA A 41 1.70 -11.72 -5.58
CA ALA A 41 2.19 -11.02 -6.75
C ALA A 41 1.07 -10.19 -7.35
N GLY A 42 1.37 -9.02 -7.87
CA GLY A 42 0.36 -8.15 -8.44
C GLY A 42 0.90 -7.12 -9.40
N GLY A 43 -0.02 -6.43 -10.03
CA GLY A 43 0.28 -5.30 -10.89
C GLY A 43 -0.88 -4.32 -10.87
N ASN A 44 -0.55 -3.03 -10.87
CA ASN A 44 -1.52 -1.96 -10.77
C ASN A 44 -1.26 -0.91 -11.83
N TRP A 45 -2.34 -0.35 -12.34
CA TRP A 45 -2.33 0.90 -13.07
C TRP A 45 -2.61 2.04 -12.09
N LEU A 46 -1.72 3.02 -12.06
CA LEU A 46 -1.76 4.15 -11.17
C LEU A 46 -2.01 5.41 -11.97
N ASN A 47 -3.09 6.10 -11.64
CA ASN A 47 -3.29 7.45 -12.13
C ASN A 47 -2.14 8.34 -11.64
N HIS A 48 -1.69 9.29 -12.45
CA HIS A 48 -0.57 10.17 -12.07
C HIS A 48 -0.86 11.03 -10.81
N HIS A 49 -2.12 11.22 -10.46
CA HIS A 49 -2.51 11.85 -9.20
C HIS A 49 -2.52 10.91 -8.00
N ALA A 50 -2.34 9.60 -8.20
CA ALA A 50 -2.28 8.61 -7.12
C ALA A 50 -0.85 8.31 -6.65
N THR A 51 0.17 8.69 -7.43
CA THR A 51 1.57 8.46 -7.06
C THR A 51 2.09 9.50 -6.07
N VAL A 52 3.15 9.17 -5.35
CA VAL A 52 3.77 10.03 -4.33
C VAL A 52 5.27 10.19 -4.62
N PRO A 53 5.75 11.36 -4.93
CA PRO A 53 5.02 12.56 -5.33
C PRO A 53 4.22 12.31 -6.60
N ARG A 54 3.33 13.20 -6.97
CA ARG A 54 2.59 13.06 -8.21
C ARG A 54 3.53 13.00 -9.40
N TRP A 55 3.18 12.12 -10.34
CA TRP A 55 3.93 11.97 -11.57
C TRP A 55 3.22 12.68 -12.74
N TRP A 56 3.94 12.99 -13.80
CA TRP A 56 3.36 13.66 -14.98
C TRP A 56 2.49 12.76 -15.82
N TYR A 57 2.69 11.43 -15.72
CA TYR A 57 1.99 10.44 -16.50
C TYR A 57 1.49 9.31 -15.61
N ASP A 58 0.41 8.69 -16.04
CA ASP A 58 -0.03 7.44 -15.43
C ASP A 58 1.09 6.41 -15.47
N THR A 59 1.22 5.65 -14.41
CA THR A 59 2.29 4.69 -14.22
C THR A 59 1.73 3.30 -13.98
N TRP A 60 2.61 2.32 -14.17
CA TRP A 60 2.33 0.93 -13.84
C TRP A 60 3.31 0.48 -12.78
N ASN A 61 2.83 -0.30 -11.83
CA ASN A 61 3.70 -1.05 -10.95
C ASN A 61 3.43 -2.54 -11.04
N TYR A 62 4.43 -3.32 -10.71
CA TYR A 62 4.31 -4.73 -10.45
C TYR A 62 5.16 -5.10 -9.25
N TYR A 63 4.72 -6.09 -8.50
CA TYR A 63 5.37 -6.44 -7.26
C TYR A 63 5.25 -7.93 -6.95
N ILE A 64 6.17 -8.36 -6.11
CA ILE A 64 6.10 -9.63 -5.39
C ILE A 64 6.28 -9.34 -3.91
N ASN A 65 5.58 -10.10 -3.09
CA ASN A 65 5.63 -9.97 -1.65
C ASN A 65 5.49 -11.36 -1.02
N ILE A 66 6.21 -11.60 0.06
CA ILE A 66 6.16 -12.85 0.78
C ILE A 66 6.10 -12.59 2.30
N THR A 67 5.14 -13.22 2.95
CA THR A 67 5.11 -13.31 4.40
C THR A 67 5.83 -14.58 4.80
N VAL A 68 7.11 -14.44 5.14
CA VAL A 68 8.00 -15.58 5.44
C VAL A 68 7.63 -16.21 6.77
N PHE A 69 7.32 -15.37 7.75
CA PHE A 69 6.87 -15.74 9.09
C PHE A 69 5.66 -14.90 9.47
N PRO A 70 4.86 -15.32 10.46
CA PRO A 70 3.69 -14.53 10.88
C PRO A 70 4.01 -13.09 11.31
N TRP A 71 5.29 -12.77 11.51
CA TRP A 71 5.79 -11.48 11.97
C TRP A 71 6.70 -10.77 10.96
N LEU A 72 7.04 -11.41 9.82
CA LEU A 72 7.97 -10.86 8.81
C LEU A 72 7.36 -10.93 7.42
N GLU A 73 7.19 -9.78 6.80
CA GLU A 73 6.81 -9.61 5.40
C GLU A 73 7.92 -8.86 4.66
N ALA A 74 8.33 -9.39 3.52
CA ALA A 74 9.31 -8.80 2.62
C ALA A 74 8.75 -8.69 1.22
N GLY A 75 9.00 -7.58 0.55
CA GLY A 75 8.47 -7.31 -0.79
C GLY A 75 9.48 -6.62 -1.69
N TYR A 76 9.26 -6.80 -2.98
CA TYR A 76 9.92 -6.09 -4.05
C TYR A 76 8.87 -5.46 -4.95
N LEU A 77 9.07 -4.21 -5.28
CA LEU A 77 8.21 -3.43 -6.16
C LEU A 77 9.04 -2.81 -7.27
N CYS A 78 8.50 -2.80 -8.46
CA CYS A 78 9.05 -2.05 -9.59
C CYS A 78 7.96 -1.12 -10.14
N ILE A 79 8.28 0.15 -10.29
CA ILE A 79 7.42 1.17 -10.89
C ILE A 79 7.99 1.55 -12.25
N GLY A 80 7.17 1.42 -13.29
CA GLY A 80 7.51 1.85 -14.64
C GLY A 80 7.06 3.29 -14.89
N HIS A 81 8.00 4.22 -14.95
CA HIS A 81 7.71 5.62 -15.24
C HIS A 81 7.90 5.95 -16.71
N LYS A 82 7.04 6.82 -17.22
CA LYS A 82 7.31 7.51 -18.49
C LYS A 82 8.24 8.69 -18.22
N ALA A 83 9.18 8.92 -19.13
CA ALA A 83 10.04 10.07 -19.05
C ALA A 83 9.25 11.37 -19.14
N ALA A 84 9.46 12.28 -18.21
CA ALA A 84 8.80 13.57 -18.14
C ALA A 84 9.60 14.67 -18.86
N PRO A 85 8.94 15.74 -19.31
CA PRO A 85 9.58 16.84 -20.03
C PRO A 85 10.31 17.82 -19.08
N VAL A 86 11.10 17.30 -18.15
CA VAL A 86 11.82 18.09 -17.15
C VAL A 86 13.29 17.80 -17.26
N ASP A 87 14.08 18.85 -17.44
CA ASP A 87 15.53 18.77 -17.41
C ASP A 87 16.01 18.88 -15.95
N TYR A 88 16.29 17.78 -15.33
CA TYR A 88 16.93 17.72 -14.01
C TYR A 88 18.46 17.77 -14.10
N GLY A 89 19.00 18.50 -15.07
CA GLY A 89 20.44 18.56 -15.29
C GLY A 89 21.02 17.26 -15.83
N ASN A 90 22.27 17.22 -16.16
CA ASN A 90 23.06 16.18 -16.85
C ASN A 90 22.75 14.69 -16.54
N ARG A 91 21.50 14.32 -16.37
CA ARG A 91 21.07 12.96 -16.09
C ARG A 91 20.91 12.18 -17.38
N SER A 92 21.73 11.19 -17.46
CA SER A 92 21.88 10.26 -18.57
C SER A 92 20.57 9.75 -19.14
N GLY A 93 20.40 9.86 -20.44
CA GLY A 93 19.64 8.98 -21.31
C GLY A 93 18.12 8.95 -21.18
N PHE A 94 17.58 9.00 -19.97
CA PHE A 94 16.16 8.81 -19.71
C PHE A 94 15.29 10.07 -19.87
N TRP A 95 15.88 11.24 -19.83
CA TRP A 95 15.22 12.54 -19.80
C TRP A 95 15.49 13.40 -21.02
N ILE A 96 15.74 12.77 -22.15
CA ILE A 96 15.91 13.46 -23.43
C ILE A 96 14.56 13.57 -24.14
N PRO A 97 14.33 14.62 -24.96
CA PRO A 97 13.05 14.85 -25.61
C PRO A 97 12.49 13.66 -26.41
N SER A 98 13.34 12.86 -27.03
CA SER A 98 12.93 11.66 -27.79
C SER A 98 12.33 10.55 -26.92
N THR A 99 12.52 10.58 -25.60
CA THR A 99 11.99 9.59 -24.65
C THR A 99 10.74 10.04 -23.91
N TYR A 100 10.38 11.32 -23.98
CA TYR A 100 9.23 11.86 -23.26
C TYR A 100 7.94 11.09 -23.56
N GLY A 101 7.19 10.75 -22.51
CA GLY A 101 5.99 9.94 -22.63
C GLY A 101 6.22 8.44 -22.87
N LYS A 102 7.49 7.98 -22.99
CA LYS A 102 7.83 6.56 -23.13
C LYS A 102 8.24 5.95 -21.79
N PHE A 103 7.93 4.67 -21.59
CA PHE A 103 8.38 3.91 -20.41
C PHE A 103 9.86 3.56 -20.58
N VAL A 104 10.73 4.38 -20.04
CA VAL A 104 12.19 4.22 -20.14
C VAL A 104 12.89 4.17 -18.78
N ASN A 105 12.16 4.42 -17.71
CA ASN A 105 12.69 4.43 -16.34
C ASN A 105 11.94 3.45 -15.45
N GLN A 106 12.68 2.74 -14.61
CA GLN A 106 12.15 1.80 -13.62
C GLN A 106 12.70 2.18 -12.25
N ASP A 107 11.80 2.44 -11.31
CA ASP A 107 12.14 2.56 -9.91
C ASP A 107 11.92 1.22 -9.20
N ARG A 108 12.96 0.73 -8.52
CA ARG A 108 12.97 -0.58 -7.86
C ARG A 108 13.11 -0.38 -6.38
N SER A 109 12.16 -0.94 -5.62
CA SER A 109 12.06 -0.74 -4.19
C SER A 109 11.99 -2.07 -3.45
N PHE A 110 12.65 -2.14 -2.29
CA PHE A 110 12.49 -3.24 -1.35
C PHE A 110 11.72 -2.78 -0.13
N HIS A 111 10.86 -3.64 0.35
CA HIS A 111 9.96 -3.38 1.47
C HIS A 111 10.17 -4.43 2.55
N LEU A 112 10.18 -3.97 3.81
CA LEU A 112 10.23 -4.85 4.97
C LEU A 112 9.20 -4.40 6.00
N ARG A 113 8.54 -5.39 6.62
CA ARG A 113 7.56 -5.15 7.67
C ARG A 113 7.72 -6.18 8.79
N PHE A 114 7.68 -5.71 10.02
CA PHE A 114 7.81 -6.53 11.22
C PHE A 114 6.63 -6.31 12.14
N ARG A 115 5.88 -7.37 12.43
CA ARG A 115 4.85 -7.34 13.47
C ARG A 115 5.51 -7.52 14.82
N ILE A 116 5.55 -6.45 15.60
CA ILE A 116 6.15 -6.44 16.94
C ILE A 116 5.14 -6.81 18.04
N TRP A 117 3.83 -6.69 17.74
CA TRP A 117 2.76 -7.04 18.65
C TRP A 117 1.56 -7.61 17.89
N LYS A 118 1.06 -8.77 18.35
CA LYS A 118 -0.12 -9.41 17.74
C LYS A 118 -1.39 -8.93 18.43
N GLU A 119 -2.47 -8.76 17.68
CA GLU A 119 -3.79 -8.42 18.20
C GLU A 119 -4.26 -9.45 19.25
N GLY A 120 -4.76 -8.94 20.38
CA GLY A 120 -5.26 -9.77 21.45
C GLY A 120 -4.21 -10.54 22.25
N TRP A 121 -2.91 -10.28 22.09
CA TRP A 121 -1.83 -11.00 22.77
C TRP A 121 -1.88 -10.91 24.30
N TRP A 122 -2.29 -9.75 24.81
CA TRP A 122 -2.43 -9.56 26.26
C TRP A 122 -3.90 -9.60 26.68
N LYS A 123 -4.73 -8.74 26.07
CA LYS A 123 -6.19 -8.67 26.31
C LYS A 123 -6.89 -8.53 24.98
N SER A 124 -8.15 -8.95 24.89
CA SER A 124 -8.94 -8.92 23.65
C SER A 124 -9.01 -7.56 22.97
N TRP A 125 -8.90 -6.48 23.75
CA TRP A 125 -8.92 -5.11 23.22
C TRP A 125 -7.56 -4.62 22.69
N THR A 126 -6.45 -5.32 22.98
CA THR A 126 -5.12 -4.87 22.52
C THR A 126 -5.01 -4.95 21.00
N PRO A 127 -4.53 -3.87 20.34
CA PRO A 127 -4.35 -3.84 18.89
C PRO A 127 -3.13 -4.66 18.48
N GLN A 128 -2.95 -4.87 17.21
CA GLN A 128 -1.66 -5.28 16.65
C GLN A 128 -0.82 -4.09 16.24
N ILE A 129 0.51 -4.29 16.22
CA ILE A 129 1.48 -3.23 15.91
C ILE A 129 2.52 -3.78 14.94
N VAL A 130 2.77 -3.01 13.90
CA VAL A 130 3.77 -3.29 12.86
C VAL A 130 4.66 -2.08 12.69
N ILE A 131 5.95 -2.31 12.55
CA ILE A 131 6.91 -1.33 12.03
C ILE A 131 7.33 -1.76 10.63
N GLY A 132 7.60 -0.80 9.77
CA GLY A 132 8.00 -1.12 8.41
C GLY A 132 8.71 0.00 7.69
N ALA A 133 9.32 -0.38 6.59
CA ALA A 133 9.97 0.53 5.66
C ALA A 133 9.59 0.14 4.24
N ASN A 134 9.22 1.13 3.46
CA ASN A 134 9.14 1.03 2.01
C ASN A 134 10.37 1.74 1.44
N ASP A 135 11.04 1.11 0.49
CA ASP A 135 12.25 1.62 -0.15
C ASP A 135 13.34 2.07 0.85
N GLY A 136 13.41 1.37 1.99
CA GLY A 136 14.40 1.65 3.04
C GLY A 136 15.76 1.00 2.77
N ILE A 137 15.80 0.01 1.90
CA ILE A 137 16.98 -0.77 1.52
C ILE A 137 16.92 -0.90 0.00
N GLY A 138 17.41 0.07 -0.71
CA GLY A 138 17.49 0.03 -2.16
C GLY A 138 18.73 0.73 -2.61
N ASP A 139 19.42 0.18 -3.58
CA ASP A 139 20.41 0.90 -4.36
C ASP A 139 19.66 1.71 -5.43
N SER A 140 18.95 2.70 -4.97
CA SER A 140 18.58 3.74 -5.89
C SER A 140 19.81 4.60 -6.05
N ALA A 141 20.44 4.54 -7.20
CA ALA A 141 21.66 5.26 -7.54
C ALA A 141 21.58 6.79 -7.26
N ASN A 142 20.46 7.28 -6.78
CA ASN A 142 20.18 8.68 -6.54
C ASN A 142 19.29 8.96 -5.31
N GLY A 143 19.39 8.17 -4.25
CA GLY A 143 18.97 8.67 -2.96
C GLY A 143 17.65 8.22 -2.38
N GLY A 144 17.27 6.97 -2.52
CA GLY A 144 16.08 6.41 -1.86
C GLY A 144 16.35 5.72 -0.54
N SER A 145 17.57 5.37 -0.23
CA SER A 145 17.90 4.72 1.04
C SER A 145 18.27 5.72 2.13
N LEU A 146 18.24 5.30 3.40
CA LEU A 146 18.73 6.07 4.55
C LEU A 146 20.13 6.64 4.36
N SER A 147 20.96 5.96 3.56
CA SER A 147 22.34 6.34 3.31
C SER A 147 22.50 7.40 2.24
N ASN A 148 21.48 7.72 1.47
CA ASN A 148 21.64 8.52 0.26
C ASN A 148 20.55 9.59 0.09
N GLN A 149 20.03 10.11 1.18
CA GLN A 149 19.05 11.21 1.21
C GLN A 149 19.77 12.56 0.99
N SER A 150 20.57 12.66 -0.07
CA SER A 150 21.18 13.94 -0.40
C SER A 150 20.15 14.88 -1.03
N GLU A 151 20.28 16.17 -0.77
CA GLU A 151 19.45 17.24 -1.36
C GLU A 151 19.44 17.24 -2.90
N GLN A 152 20.33 16.47 -3.53
CA GLN A 152 20.42 16.30 -4.98
C GLN A 152 19.78 15.01 -5.50
N GLY A 153 19.10 14.28 -4.65
CA GLY A 153 18.48 12.99 -4.96
C GLY A 153 17.19 13.08 -5.78
N TYR A 154 17.27 13.64 -6.96
CA TYR A 154 16.17 13.51 -7.94
C TYR A 154 16.18 12.11 -8.54
N GLY A 155 15.19 11.32 -8.37
CA GLY A 155 15.09 10.01 -9.00
C GLY A 155 14.56 8.98 -8.04
N ASN A 156 14.98 7.80 -8.11
CA ASN A 156 14.55 6.61 -7.40
C ASN A 156 14.43 6.89 -5.88
N GLY A 157 13.55 6.32 -5.17
CA GLY A 157 13.24 6.60 -3.78
C GLY A 157 11.88 7.25 -3.59
N PHE A 158 11.13 7.23 -4.63
CA PHE A 158 9.78 7.71 -4.75
C PHE A 158 8.87 7.24 -3.62
N LEU A 159 9.08 6.00 -3.20
CA LEU A 159 8.29 5.31 -2.20
C LEU A 159 8.96 5.25 -0.83
N ASN A 160 10.09 5.97 -0.63
CA ASN A 160 10.80 5.93 0.64
C ASN A 160 9.93 6.45 1.77
N ARG A 161 9.62 5.59 2.71
CA ARG A 161 8.96 5.92 3.98
C ARG A 161 9.24 4.86 5.03
N TYR A 162 9.21 5.31 6.27
CA TYR A 162 9.22 4.48 7.47
C TYR A 162 7.90 4.68 8.19
N TYR A 163 7.40 3.66 8.87
CA TYR A 163 6.13 3.79 9.55
C TYR A 163 6.00 2.89 10.77
N LEU A 164 5.19 3.35 11.69
CA LEU A 164 4.59 2.58 12.77
C LEU A 164 3.10 2.47 12.48
N ALA A 165 2.57 1.28 12.42
CA ALA A 165 1.14 1.07 12.16
C ALA A 165 0.49 0.29 13.30
N ILE A 166 -0.74 0.66 13.61
CA ILE A 166 -1.58 0.08 14.66
C ILE A 166 -2.92 -0.30 14.03
N THR A 167 -3.39 -1.52 14.27
CA THR A 167 -4.68 -1.99 13.75
C THR A 167 -5.46 -2.71 14.82
N LYS A 168 -6.78 -2.46 14.85
CA LYS A 168 -7.73 -3.16 15.69
C LYS A 168 -8.93 -3.61 14.88
N HIS A 169 -9.33 -4.88 15.03
CA HIS A 169 -10.53 -5.42 14.41
C HIS A 169 -11.69 -5.49 15.39
N ILE A 170 -12.88 -5.18 14.87
CA ILE A 170 -14.17 -5.28 15.56
C ILE A 170 -15.03 -6.22 14.73
N TYR A 171 -15.46 -7.32 15.35
CA TYR A 171 -16.22 -8.36 14.69
C TYR A 171 -17.71 -8.16 14.95
N PHE A 172 -18.51 -8.20 13.91
CA PHE A 172 -19.95 -8.16 13.95
C PHE A 172 -20.50 -9.50 13.44
N ASP A 173 -21.08 -10.27 14.33
CA ASP A 173 -21.58 -11.61 14.02
C ASP A 173 -22.53 -11.58 12.84
N ASN A 174 -22.27 -12.44 11.84
CA ASN A 174 -23.06 -12.60 10.61
C ASN A 174 -23.21 -11.32 9.74
N ILE A 175 -22.40 -10.29 9.98
CA ILE A 175 -22.42 -9.06 9.18
C ILE A 175 -21.04 -8.82 8.55
N GLY A 176 -19.99 -8.78 9.37
CA GLY A 176 -18.65 -8.50 8.85
C GLY A 176 -17.64 -8.12 9.92
N THR A 177 -16.49 -7.65 9.44
CA THR A 177 -15.40 -7.20 10.27
C THR A 177 -15.01 -5.77 9.88
N LEU A 178 -14.99 -4.89 10.87
CA LEU A 178 -14.45 -3.54 10.74
C LEU A 178 -12.99 -3.54 11.18
N GLY A 179 -12.07 -3.16 10.31
CA GLY A 179 -10.70 -2.81 10.65
C GLY A 179 -10.57 -1.31 10.88
N ALA A 180 -10.02 -0.93 12.02
CA ALA A 180 -9.64 0.45 12.32
C ALA A 180 -8.12 0.57 12.36
N HIS A 181 -7.57 1.52 11.63
CA HIS A 181 -6.14 1.64 11.39
C HIS A 181 -5.64 3.04 11.70
N LEU A 182 -4.48 3.09 12.35
CA LEU A 182 -3.73 4.31 12.59
C LEU A 182 -2.27 4.04 12.25
N SER A 183 -1.61 4.95 11.56
CA SER A 183 -0.18 4.86 11.33
C SER A 183 0.49 6.22 11.45
N TRP A 184 1.76 6.21 11.83
CA TRP A 184 2.63 7.35 11.76
C TRP A 184 3.61 7.12 10.61
N ILE A 185 3.68 8.05 9.67
CA ILE A 185 4.49 7.95 8.46
C ILE A 185 5.59 8.99 8.53
N TYR A 186 6.82 8.53 8.35
CA TYR A 186 8.01 9.38 8.27
C TYR A 186 8.70 9.18 6.93
N SER A 187 9.02 10.27 6.26
CA SER A 187 9.90 10.30 5.08
C SER A 187 10.71 11.59 5.12
N ASN A 188 12.01 11.48 4.90
CA ASN A 188 12.88 12.66 4.83
C ASN A 188 13.27 12.97 3.37
N ARG A 189 12.41 12.64 2.44
CA ARG A 189 12.66 12.95 1.04
C ARG A 189 12.72 14.46 0.82
N PHE A 190 13.54 14.87 -0.10
CA PHE A 190 13.67 16.28 -0.52
C PHE A 190 12.32 16.85 -1.01
N ASP A 191 11.63 16.10 -1.84
CA ASP A 191 10.41 16.49 -2.54
C ASP A 191 9.12 16.14 -1.80
N ASN A 192 9.20 15.34 -0.75
CA ASN A 192 8.02 14.93 0.03
C ASN A 192 8.40 14.55 1.46
N LYS A 193 8.69 15.54 2.28
CA LYS A 193 8.95 15.33 3.71
C LYS A 193 7.66 15.03 4.44
N LEU A 194 7.59 13.86 5.05
CA LEU A 194 6.45 13.42 5.86
C LEU A 194 6.90 13.18 7.30
N ASN A 195 6.09 13.61 8.22
CA ASN A 195 6.19 13.28 9.65
C ASN A 195 4.81 13.42 10.29
N ASP A 196 3.86 12.69 9.77
CA ASP A 196 2.44 12.90 10.00
C ASP A 196 1.69 11.59 10.22
N PRO A 197 0.57 11.61 10.97
CA PRO A 197 -0.32 10.46 11.09
C PRO A 197 -1.11 10.21 9.82
N ALA A 198 -1.52 8.96 9.64
CA ALA A 198 -2.52 8.54 8.69
C ALA A 198 -3.56 7.69 9.42
N MET A 199 -4.81 7.73 8.99
CA MET A 199 -5.89 6.97 9.57
C MET A 199 -6.77 6.36 8.47
N GLY A 200 -7.34 5.20 8.76
CA GLY A 200 -8.22 4.55 7.82
C GLY A 200 -9.06 3.47 8.45
N ALA A 201 -10.01 2.99 7.69
CA ALA A 201 -10.86 1.89 8.06
C ALA A 201 -11.19 1.03 6.84
N ASN A 202 -11.46 -0.23 7.09
CA ASN A 202 -12.04 -1.10 6.10
C ASN A 202 -13.19 -1.91 6.70
N PHE A 203 -14.12 -2.30 5.85
CA PHE A 203 -15.22 -3.17 6.24
C PHE A 203 -15.33 -4.33 5.26
N ARG A 204 -15.12 -5.54 5.78
CA ARG A 204 -15.29 -6.77 5.03
C ARG A 204 -16.55 -7.48 5.46
N PHE A 205 -17.38 -7.81 4.50
CA PHE A 205 -18.63 -8.52 4.75
C PHE A 205 -18.39 -10.01 5.02
N HIS A 206 -19.12 -10.54 6.01
CA HIS A 206 -19.16 -11.96 6.39
C HIS A 206 -20.59 -12.37 6.67
N LEU A 207 -21.44 -12.25 5.66
CA LEU A 207 -22.83 -12.65 5.78
C LEU A 207 -22.92 -14.16 5.98
N LYS A 208 -23.85 -14.58 6.84
CA LYS A 208 -24.08 -16.00 7.12
C LYS A 208 -24.20 -16.78 5.83
N ASP A 209 -23.54 -17.93 5.79
CA ASP A 209 -23.52 -18.81 4.63
C ASP A 209 -24.96 -19.16 4.22
N SER A 210 -25.36 -18.70 3.07
CA SER A 210 -26.56 -19.09 2.37
C SER A 210 -26.16 -19.53 0.98
N ASP A 211 -26.92 -20.43 0.38
CA ASP A 211 -26.70 -20.84 -1.01
C ASP A 211 -26.93 -19.70 -2.02
N SER A 212 -27.33 -18.52 -1.51
CA SER A 212 -27.55 -17.33 -2.32
C SER A 212 -26.23 -16.84 -2.94
N TRP A 213 -26.21 -16.74 -4.26
CA TRP A 213 -25.10 -16.15 -5.00
C TRP A 213 -24.84 -14.69 -4.58
N VAL A 214 -25.86 -13.98 -4.14
CA VAL A 214 -25.77 -12.60 -3.66
C VAL A 214 -24.91 -12.51 -2.39
N HIS A 215 -25.13 -13.40 -1.42
CA HIS A 215 -24.31 -13.43 -0.20
C HIS A 215 -22.85 -13.78 -0.53
N LYS A 216 -22.61 -14.72 -1.45
CA LYS A 216 -21.26 -15.07 -1.88
C LYS A 216 -20.57 -13.89 -2.56
N ALA A 217 -21.30 -13.13 -3.39
CA ALA A 217 -20.76 -11.93 -4.03
C ALA A 217 -20.45 -10.84 -3.00
N ILE A 218 -21.34 -10.56 -2.06
CA ILE A 218 -21.14 -9.54 -1.03
C ILE A 218 -19.96 -9.92 -0.11
N ASN A 219 -19.81 -11.18 0.28
CA ASN A 219 -18.69 -11.66 1.10
C ASN A 219 -17.30 -11.53 0.42
N GLY A 220 -17.29 -11.35 -0.90
CA GLY A 220 -16.07 -11.01 -1.63
C GLY A 220 -15.64 -9.55 -1.49
N VAL A 221 -16.53 -8.67 -1.02
CA VAL A 221 -16.32 -7.21 -0.99
C VAL A 221 -15.64 -6.79 0.30
N ASN A 222 -14.63 -5.93 0.16
CA ASN A 222 -13.99 -5.20 1.23
C ASN A 222 -13.97 -3.71 0.86
N LEU A 223 -14.70 -2.89 1.60
CA LEU A 223 -14.74 -1.44 1.40
C LEU A 223 -13.66 -0.77 2.22
N MET A 224 -13.06 0.28 1.69
CA MET A 224 -11.93 0.97 2.29
C MET A 224 -12.10 2.47 2.24
N ALA A 225 -11.65 3.14 3.30
CA ALA A 225 -11.49 4.59 3.33
C ALA A 225 -10.22 4.93 4.11
N GLU A 226 -9.48 5.90 3.63
CA GLU A 226 -8.25 6.36 4.30
C GLU A 226 -8.05 7.86 4.16
N VAL A 227 -7.39 8.42 5.15
CA VAL A 227 -6.85 9.78 5.15
C VAL A 227 -5.34 9.65 5.34
N VAL A 228 -4.59 10.07 4.34
CA VAL A 228 -3.12 9.96 4.34
C VAL A 228 -2.48 11.33 4.19
N PRO A 229 -1.27 11.53 4.76
CA PRO A 229 -0.56 12.79 4.56
C PRO A 229 -0.38 13.06 3.08
N GLY A 230 -0.54 14.31 2.74
CA GLY A 230 -0.64 14.79 1.37
C GLY A 230 0.64 14.62 0.59
N TYR A 231 0.43 14.66 -0.68
CA TYR A 231 1.45 14.54 -1.69
C TYR A 231 1.65 15.90 -2.35
N THR A 232 2.87 16.18 -2.70
CA THR A 232 3.20 17.36 -3.49
C THR A 232 2.50 17.27 -4.85
N ASP A 233 1.78 18.30 -5.21
CA ASP A 233 1.22 18.43 -6.55
C ASP A 233 2.30 18.91 -7.53
N VAL A 234 2.19 18.47 -8.78
CA VAL A 234 2.97 19.03 -9.86
C VAL A 234 2.18 20.16 -10.49
N LYS A 235 2.73 21.36 -10.52
CA LYS A 235 2.15 22.53 -11.19
C LYS A 235 2.20 22.39 -12.71
N GLU A 236 1.43 23.23 -13.42
CA GLU A 236 1.44 23.25 -14.88
C GLU A 236 2.81 23.56 -15.49
N ASP A 237 3.64 24.31 -14.78
CA ASP A 237 5.04 24.60 -15.16
C ASP A 237 6.02 23.46 -14.82
N LEU A 238 5.50 22.29 -14.41
CA LEU A 238 6.25 21.09 -14.05
C LEU A 238 7.10 21.23 -12.77
N THR A 239 6.87 22.24 -11.97
CA THR A 239 7.44 22.35 -10.63
C THR A 239 6.57 21.64 -9.60
N PHE A 240 7.17 21.15 -8.52
CA PHE A 240 6.43 20.60 -7.41
C PHE A 240 5.74 21.71 -6.61
N ASP A 241 4.49 21.48 -6.24
CA ASP A 241 3.75 22.37 -5.37
C ASP A 241 3.99 22.00 -3.90
N PRO A 242 4.80 22.77 -3.16
CA PRO A 242 5.02 22.52 -1.75
C PRO A 242 3.77 22.81 -0.89
N ASP A 243 2.82 23.57 -1.42
CA ASP A 243 1.59 23.97 -0.72
C ASP A 243 0.41 23.02 -1.01
N GLY A 244 0.68 21.86 -1.60
CA GLY A 244 -0.32 20.83 -1.85
C GLY A 244 -1.09 20.45 -0.58
N ALA A 245 -2.28 19.91 -0.73
CA ALA A 245 -3.14 19.54 0.39
C ALA A 245 -2.39 18.65 1.41
N LYS A 246 -2.32 19.10 2.66
CA LYS A 246 -1.60 18.38 3.72
C LYS A 246 -2.10 16.95 3.91
N TYR A 247 -3.37 16.70 3.65
CA TYR A 247 -3.99 15.39 3.69
C TYR A 247 -4.89 15.15 2.48
N GLN A 248 -4.99 13.90 2.09
CA GLN A 248 -5.95 13.48 1.08
C GLN A 248 -6.82 12.34 1.60
N VAL A 249 -8.05 12.30 1.11
CA VAL A 249 -9.03 11.25 1.38
C VAL A 249 -9.13 10.35 0.17
N ASN A 250 -8.96 9.06 0.37
CA ASN A 250 -9.13 8.05 -0.65
C ASN A 250 -10.24 7.07 -0.26
N LEU A 251 -10.98 6.61 -1.24
CA LEU A 251 -11.97 5.55 -1.10
C LEU A 251 -11.56 4.39 -1.98
N GLY A 252 -11.87 3.18 -1.57
CA GLY A 252 -11.53 2.01 -2.36
C GLY A 252 -12.38 0.80 -2.08
N MET A 253 -12.22 -0.16 -2.94
CA MET A 253 -12.86 -1.46 -2.83
C MET A 253 -11.90 -2.55 -3.31
N GLU A 254 -11.81 -3.61 -2.54
CA GLU A 254 -11.23 -4.88 -2.99
C GLU A 254 -12.35 -5.88 -3.20
N TYR A 255 -12.26 -6.62 -4.26
CA TYR A 255 -13.13 -7.77 -4.51
C TYR A 255 -12.31 -9.05 -4.62
N SER A 256 -12.56 -9.99 -3.72
CA SER A 256 -11.89 -11.28 -3.68
C SER A 256 -12.64 -12.32 -4.52
N PHE A 257 -11.94 -12.86 -5.52
CA PHE A 257 -12.39 -13.98 -6.32
C PHE A 257 -11.76 -15.27 -5.80
N TRP A 258 -12.42 -16.39 -6.09
CA TRP A 258 -11.86 -17.72 -5.94
C TRP A 258 -11.09 -17.93 -4.62
N LYS A 259 -11.80 -17.80 -3.50
CA LYS A 259 -11.26 -18.05 -2.16
C LYS A 259 -9.99 -17.23 -1.82
N ASP A 260 -9.96 -15.98 -2.20
CA ASP A 260 -8.87 -15.04 -1.95
C ASP A 260 -7.58 -15.26 -2.76
N TYR A 261 -7.60 -16.18 -3.75
CA TYR A 261 -6.43 -16.36 -4.63
C TYR A 261 -6.27 -15.22 -5.64
N ILE A 262 -7.36 -14.60 -6.06
CA ILE A 262 -7.37 -13.49 -7.00
C ILE A 262 -8.17 -12.35 -6.41
N ASN A 263 -7.58 -11.18 -6.35
CA ASN A 263 -8.23 -9.98 -5.83
C ASN A 263 -8.11 -8.85 -6.84
N ALA A 264 -9.23 -8.18 -7.11
CA ALA A 264 -9.24 -6.93 -7.86
C ALA A 264 -9.36 -5.76 -6.87
N ILE A 265 -8.53 -4.75 -7.05
CA ILE A 265 -8.52 -3.54 -6.24
C ILE A 265 -8.86 -2.35 -7.13
N VAL A 266 -9.71 -1.49 -6.59
CA VAL A 266 -10.08 -0.21 -7.19
C VAL A 266 -9.93 0.87 -6.15
N GLU A 267 -9.28 1.95 -6.53
CA GLU A 267 -9.10 3.14 -5.70
C GLU A 267 -9.68 4.36 -6.39
N LEU A 268 -10.35 5.19 -5.62
CA LEU A 268 -10.72 6.54 -5.98
C LEU A 268 -9.87 7.51 -5.16
N ASN A 269 -8.71 7.83 -5.69
CA ASN A 269 -7.75 8.72 -5.06
C ASN A 269 -8.31 10.14 -5.00
N ARG A 270 -8.25 10.79 -3.82
CA ARG A 270 -8.87 12.09 -3.54
C ARG A 270 -10.36 12.15 -3.87
N CYS A 271 -11.06 11.02 -3.81
CA CYS A 271 -12.45 10.88 -4.22
C CYS A 271 -12.72 11.34 -5.67
N LYS A 272 -11.69 11.33 -6.54
CA LYS A 272 -11.77 11.86 -7.91
C LYS A 272 -11.02 11.04 -8.95
N TYR A 273 -9.82 10.55 -8.64
CA TYR A 273 -8.94 9.93 -9.62
C TYR A 273 -8.90 8.42 -9.44
N PHE A 274 -9.18 7.71 -10.50
CA PHE A 274 -9.27 6.26 -10.49
C PHE A 274 -7.90 5.59 -10.66
N SER A 275 -7.65 4.57 -9.87
CA SER A 275 -6.54 3.63 -10.03
C SER A 275 -7.05 2.21 -9.76
N GLY A 276 -6.34 1.20 -10.23
CA GLY A 276 -6.78 -0.17 -9.98
C GLY A 276 -5.74 -1.20 -10.35
N GLY A 277 -5.95 -2.41 -9.87
CA GLY A 277 -5.03 -3.51 -10.09
C GLY A 277 -5.58 -4.88 -9.76
N LEU A 278 -4.72 -5.86 -9.98
CA LEU A 278 -4.96 -7.26 -9.68
C LEU A 278 -3.86 -7.81 -8.78
N VAL A 279 -4.27 -8.62 -7.84
CA VAL A 279 -3.39 -9.30 -6.88
C VAL A 279 -3.67 -10.79 -6.89
N PHE A 280 -2.61 -11.56 -7.00
CA PHE A 280 -2.63 -13.01 -6.88
C PHE A 280 -1.98 -13.42 -5.57
N LYS A 281 -2.62 -14.28 -4.80
CA LYS A 281 -2.12 -14.81 -3.53
C LYS A 281 -2.02 -16.33 -3.59
N ILE A 282 -0.92 -16.87 -3.10
CA ILE A 282 -0.69 -18.31 -3.00
C ILE A 282 -0.25 -18.60 -1.58
N HIS A 283 -1.01 -19.46 -0.89
CA HIS A 283 -0.66 -19.92 0.44
C HIS A 283 0.21 -21.19 0.31
N LEU A 284 1.49 -21.05 0.60
CA LEU A 284 2.42 -22.18 0.61
C LEU A 284 2.14 -23.06 1.85
N LYS A 285 2.37 -24.34 1.73
CA LYS A 285 2.16 -25.31 2.82
C LYS A 285 3.33 -25.33 3.81
#